data_514c88e86c46de900739c7e7eab266ee
#
_entry.id   514c88e86c46de900739c7e7eab266ee
#
_cell.length_a   1.000
_cell.length_b   1.000
_cell.length_c   1.000
_cell.angle_alpha   90.00
_cell.angle_beta   90.00
_cell.angle_gamma   90.00
#
_symmetry.space_group_name_H-M   'P 1'
#
loop_
_entity.id
_entity.type
_entity.pdbx_description
1 polymer ?
#
loop_
_entity_poly.entity_id
_entity_poly.type
_entity_poly.pdbx_seq_one_letter_code
_entity_poly.pdbx_strand_id
1 'polypeptide(L)'
;MRPKVGETYFGPMKRLEHLGIAVADLVEAERIFTDVLGVAPYKREEVEDEGVITSFFQTGDSKVELLESTTPDGPIARHIDKRGPGLHHVAFLVEDLEGEIARLEGEGYRVISGPKDGADDKRIAFLHPSDTAKVLVELCAEKRG
;
A
#
# COMPACT_ATOMS: atom_id res chain seq x y z
N MET A 1 -22.79 3.80 12.19
CA MET A 1 -22.34 3.97 13.59
C MET A 1 -20.91 3.51 13.72
N ARG A 2 -20.10 4.27 14.42
CA ARG A 2 -18.72 3.90 14.66
C ARG A 2 -18.60 2.97 15.86
N PRO A 3 -17.86 1.86 15.74
CA PRO A 3 -17.62 1.00 16.89
C PRO A 3 -16.78 1.71 17.94
N LYS A 4 -16.91 1.31 19.18
CA LYS A 4 -16.17 1.87 20.30
C LYS A 4 -14.95 1.04 20.60
N VAL A 5 -13.96 1.65 21.25
CA VAL A 5 -12.76 0.93 21.69
C VAL A 5 -13.17 -0.26 22.55
N GLY A 6 -12.63 -1.42 22.25
CA GLY A 6 -12.89 -2.67 22.99
C GLY A 6 -14.05 -3.49 22.47
N GLU A 7 -14.87 -2.95 21.58
CA GLU A 7 -15.95 -3.73 20.98
C GLU A 7 -15.40 -4.67 19.93
N THR A 8 -15.92 -5.91 19.90
CA THR A 8 -15.66 -6.84 18.80
C THR A 8 -16.49 -6.40 17.61
N TYR A 9 -15.82 -6.15 16.50
CA TYR A 9 -16.48 -5.63 15.31
C TYR A 9 -15.84 -6.23 14.06
N PHE A 10 -16.65 -6.90 13.25
CA PHE A 10 -16.23 -7.44 11.96
C PHE A 10 -16.61 -6.43 10.87
N GLY A 11 -15.71 -5.47 10.63
CA GLY A 11 -15.91 -4.45 9.63
C GLY A 11 -15.60 -4.92 8.21
N PRO A 12 -15.65 -4.00 7.25
CA PRO A 12 -15.41 -4.30 5.83
C PRO A 12 -13.95 -4.60 5.49
N MET A 13 -13.01 -4.26 6.38
CA MET A 13 -11.59 -4.56 6.16
C MET A 13 -11.32 -6.02 6.44
N LYS A 14 -10.76 -6.74 5.47
CA LYS A 14 -10.46 -8.16 5.63
C LYS A 14 -9.18 -8.38 6.41
N ARG A 15 -8.15 -7.61 6.09
CA ARG A 15 -6.83 -7.73 6.75
C ARG A 15 -5.89 -6.64 6.28
N LEU A 16 -4.78 -6.51 6.96
CA LEU A 16 -3.63 -5.78 6.46
C LEU A 16 -3.07 -6.55 5.26
N GLU A 17 -3.11 -5.96 4.09
CA GLU A 17 -2.66 -6.60 2.85
C GLU A 17 -1.14 -6.48 2.70
N HIS A 18 -0.61 -5.26 2.87
CA HIS A 18 0.83 -5.06 2.80
C HIS A 18 1.28 -3.76 3.46
N LEU A 19 2.58 -3.71 3.74
CA LEU A 19 3.29 -2.48 4.07
C LEU A 19 4.12 -2.09 2.85
N GLY A 20 4.05 -0.83 2.46
CA GLY A 20 4.89 -0.28 1.39
C GLY A 20 6.05 0.49 1.97
N ILE A 21 7.27 0.15 1.57
CA ILE A 21 8.50 0.75 2.09
C ILE A 21 9.27 1.38 0.92
N ALA A 22 9.51 2.69 1.01
CA ALA A 22 10.28 3.42 0.00
C ALA A 22 11.77 3.17 0.25
N VAL A 23 12.49 2.73 -0.78
CA VAL A 23 13.92 2.42 -0.68
C VAL A 23 14.69 3.16 -1.76
N ALA A 24 15.93 3.54 -1.43
CA ALA A 24 16.81 4.21 -2.40
C ALA A 24 17.48 3.21 -3.35
N ASP A 25 17.72 2.00 -2.88
CA ASP A 25 18.41 0.94 -3.63
C ASP A 25 17.69 -0.37 -3.40
N LEU A 26 16.95 -0.82 -4.41
CA LEU A 26 16.12 -2.01 -4.31
C LEU A 26 16.95 -3.28 -4.08
N VAL A 27 18.08 -3.42 -4.76
CA VAL A 27 18.91 -4.62 -4.63
C VAL A 27 19.45 -4.76 -3.21
N GLU A 28 19.93 -3.68 -2.63
CA GLU A 28 20.43 -3.69 -1.25
C GLU A 28 19.29 -3.93 -0.25
N ALA A 29 18.14 -3.29 -0.46
CA ALA A 29 16.99 -3.49 0.41
C ALA A 29 16.47 -4.93 0.34
N GLU A 30 16.47 -5.54 -0.85
CA GLU A 30 16.09 -6.94 -1.00
C GLU A 30 17.03 -7.87 -0.23
N ARG A 31 18.33 -7.59 -0.26
CA ARG A 31 19.29 -8.36 0.51
C ARG A 31 18.99 -8.30 2.01
N ILE A 32 18.75 -7.09 2.51
CA ILE A 32 18.46 -6.88 3.92
C ILE A 32 17.18 -7.60 4.33
N PHE A 33 16.11 -7.42 3.56
CA PHE A 33 14.81 -8.01 3.92
C PHE A 33 14.77 -9.52 3.71
N THR A 34 15.55 -10.05 2.77
CA THR A 34 15.73 -11.49 2.65
C THR A 34 16.36 -12.06 3.92
N ASP A 35 17.38 -11.39 4.45
CA ASP A 35 18.02 -11.80 5.70
C ASP A 35 17.08 -11.70 6.88
N VAL A 36 16.37 -10.57 7.00
CA VAL A 36 15.49 -10.31 8.15
C VAL A 36 14.27 -11.23 8.16
N LEU A 37 13.65 -11.42 7.00
CA LEU A 37 12.41 -12.20 6.89
C LEU A 37 12.66 -13.70 6.70
N GLY A 38 13.88 -14.07 6.30
CA GLY A 38 14.23 -15.48 6.07
C GLY A 38 13.61 -16.05 4.80
N VAL A 39 13.13 -15.21 3.90
CA VAL A 39 12.56 -15.64 2.60
C VAL A 39 13.04 -14.68 1.53
N ALA A 40 13.14 -15.18 0.29
CA ALA A 40 13.44 -14.33 -0.86
C ALA A 40 12.16 -13.67 -1.37
N PRO A 41 12.26 -12.55 -2.10
CA PRO A 41 11.09 -11.98 -2.74
C PRO A 41 10.53 -12.96 -3.78
N TYR A 42 9.19 -12.98 -3.92
CA TYR A 42 8.59 -13.91 -4.87
C TYR A 42 8.48 -13.32 -6.27
N LYS A 43 8.58 -12.02 -6.41
CA LYS A 43 8.63 -11.36 -7.72
C LYS A 43 9.01 -9.89 -7.59
N ARG A 44 9.34 -9.29 -8.72
CA ARG A 44 9.39 -7.84 -8.93
C ARG A 44 8.37 -7.46 -9.98
N GLU A 45 7.85 -6.26 -9.90
CA GLU A 45 6.92 -5.73 -10.89
C GLU A 45 7.18 -4.25 -11.08
N GLU A 46 7.29 -3.81 -12.34
CA GLU A 46 7.40 -2.39 -12.65
C GLU A 46 6.02 -1.86 -13.01
N VAL A 47 5.62 -0.74 -12.37
CA VAL A 47 4.38 -0.03 -12.69
C VAL A 47 4.80 1.29 -13.32
N GLU A 48 4.85 1.32 -14.64
CA GLU A 48 5.38 2.48 -15.39
C GLU A 48 4.61 3.76 -15.10
N ASP A 49 3.29 3.69 -15.03
CA ASP A 49 2.43 4.85 -14.77
C ASP A 49 2.72 5.48 -13.41
N GLU A 50 3.19 4.70 -12.45
CA GLU A 50 3.53 5.16 -11.11
C GLU A 50 5.03 5.50 -10.98
N GLY A 51 5.83 5.19 -11.99
CA GLY A 51 7.27 5.41 -11.97
C GLY A 51 7.97 4.62 -10.87
N VAL A 52 7.56 3.37 -10.65
CA VAL A 52 8.04 2.56 -9.53
C VAL A 52 8.30 1.13 -9.95
N ILE A 53 9.34 0.52 -9.37
CA ILE A 53 9.55 -0.92 -9.39
C ILE A 53 9.39 -1.44 -7.97
N THR A 54 8.62 -2.52 -7.83
CA THR A 54 8.25 -3.09 -6.52
C THR A 54 8.78 -4.51 -6.39
N SER A 55 9.36 -4.82 -5.25
CA SER A 55 9.78 -6.18 -4.87
C SER A 55 8.85 -6.68 -3.77
N PHE A 56 8.36 -7.91 -3.89
CA PHE A 56 7.29 -8.46 -3.04
C PHE A 56 7.79 -9.59 -2.17
N PHE A 57 7.61 -9.47 -0.86
CA PHE A 57 7.90 -10.51 0.12
C PHE A 57 6.61 -10.98 0.77
N GLN A 58 6.40 -12.28 0.85
CA GLN A 58 5.26 -12.85 1.56
C GLN A 58 5.61 -13.05 3.04
N THR A 59 4.76 -12.60 3.94
CA THR A 59 4.93 -12.77 5.38
C THR A 59 3.60 -13.26 5.98
N GLY A 60 3.41 -14.59 5.98
CA GLY A 60 2.11 -15.14 6.38
C GLY A 60 1.03 -14.70 5.40
N ASP A 61 -0.03 -14.08 5.90
CA ASP A 61 -1.14 -13.59 5.06
C ASP A 61 -0.92 -12.19 4.52
N SER A 62 0.14 -11.51 4.94
CA SER A 62 0.45 -10.14 4.52
C SER A 62 1.73 -10.09 3.71
N LYS A 63 2.04 -8.94 3.15
CA LYS A 63 3.24 -8.75 2.32
C LYS A 63 4.03 -7.53 2.78
N VAL A 64 5.33 -7.57 2.51
CA VAL A 64 6.18 -6.37 2.54
C VAL A 64 6.54 -6.06 1.09
N GLU A 65 6.31 -4.81 0.68
CA GLU A 65 6.61 -4.34 -0.67
C GLU A 65 7.68 -3.27 -0.59
N LEU A 66 8.81 -3.50 -1.27
CA LEU A 66 9.88 -2.53 -1.36
C LEU A 66 9.72 -1.77 -2.67
N LEU A 67 9.74 -0.44 -2.58
CA LEU A 67 9.41 0.45 -3.70
C LEU A 67 10.60 1.33 -4.03
N GLU A 68 11.12 1.21 -5.25
CA GLU A 68 12.17 2.10 -5.74
C GLU A 68 11.63 2.91 -6.91
N SER A 69 11.91 4.22 -6.93
CA SER A 69 11.51 5.07 -8.05
C SER A 69 12.30 4.71 -9.30
N THR A 70 11.62 4.65 -10.45
CA THR A 70 12.29 4.46 -11.74
C THR A 70 12.61 5.80 -12.41
N THR A 71 12.16 6.92 -11.81
CA THR A 71 12.40 8.26 -12.34
C THR A 71 12.88 9.19 -11.23
N PRO A 72 13.64 10.26 -11.56
CA PRO A 72 14.13 11.19 -10.53
C PRO A 72 13.04 12.00 -9.84
N ASP A 73 11.86 12.11 -10.45
CA ASP A 73 10.76 12.98 -9.99
C ASP A 73 9.47 12.22 -9.70
N GLY A 74 9.51 10.89 -9.67
CA GLY A 74 8.33 10.08 -9.35
C GLY A 74 7.89 10.22 -7.89
N PRO A 75 6.69 9.68 -7.55
CA PRO A 75 6.15 9.83 -6.20
C PRO A 75 7.07 9.28 -5.10
N ILE A 76 7.71 8.14 -5.34
CA ILE A 76 8.65 7.55 -4.37
C ILE A 76 9.90 8.40 -4.23
N ALA A 77 10.46 8.90 -5.35
CA ALA A 77 11.63 9.79 -5.30
C ALA A 77 11.30 11.05 -4.50
N ARG A 78 10.13 11.65 -4.73
CA ARG A 78 9.69 12.85 -3.98
C ARG A 78 9.51 12.55 -2.49
N HIS A 79 8.98 11.38 -2.16
CA HIS A 79 8.83 10.96 -0.77
C HIS A 79 10.18 10.85 -0.08
N ILE A 80 11.16 10.21 -0.74
CA ILE A 80 12.50 10.05 -0.19
C ILE A 80 13.19 11.41 -0.02
N ASP A 81 13.03 12.32 -0.98
CA ASP A 81 13.60 13.66 -0.88
C ASP A 81 13.06 14.43 0.34
N LYS A 82 11.79 14.26 0.65
CA LYS A 82 11.16 14.96 1.77
C LYS A 82 11.36 14.28 3.11
N ARG A 83 11.31 12.95 3.14
CA ARG A 83 11.21 12.19 4.39
C ARG A 83 12.29 11.14 4.57
N GLY A 84 13.11 10.90 3.53
CA GLY A 84 14.06 9.82 3.52
C GLY A 84 13.40 8.47 3.24
N PRO A 85 14.21 7.41 3.07
CA PRO A 85 13.67 6.06 2.89
C PRO A 85 12.97 5.59 4.16
N GLY A 86 12.01 4.69 4.00
CA GLY A 86 11.24 4.14 5.12
C GLY A 86 9.80 3.86 4.74
N LEU A 87 8.94 3.67 5.72
CA LEU A 87 7.52 3.38 5.48
C LEU A 87 6.88 4.46 4.61
N HIS A 88 6.19 4.02 3.57
CA HIS A 88 5.49 4.90 2.64
C HIS A 88 3.97 4.81 2.81
N HIS A 89 3.43 3.60 2.91
CA HIS A 89 2.00 3.43 3.05
C HIS A 89 1.66 2.10 3.72
N VAL A 90 0.42 2.02 4.21
CA VAL A 90 -0.19 0.78 4.70
C VAL A 90 -1.40 0.48 3.82
N ALA A 91 -1.59 -0.77 3.45
CA ALA A 91 -2.68 -1.18 2.59
C ALA A 91 -3.59 -2.18 3.28
N PHE A 92 -4.88 -1.95 3.19
CA PHE A 92 -5.90 -2.84 3.75
C PHE A 92 -6.70 -3.49 2.62
N LEU A 93 -6.87 -4.80 2.70
CA LEU A 93 -7.68 -5.55 1.76
C LEU A 93 -9.14 -5.41 2.11
N VAL A 94 -9.95 -5.06 1.13
CA VAL A 94 -11.41 -4.95 1.27
C VAL A 94 -12.10 -5.87 0.26
N GLU A 95 -13.32 -6.23 0.53
CA GLU A 95 -14.12 -7.07 -0.37
C GLU A 95 -14.60 -6.29 -1.59
N ASP A 96 -15.14 -5.09 -1.35
CA ASP A 96 -15.78 -4.25 -2.35
C ASP A 96 -15.16 -2.86 -2.29
N LEU A 97 -14.23 -2.57 -3.21
CA LEU A 97 -13.48 -1.32 -3.21
C LEU A 97 -14.40 -0.11 -3.41
N GLU A 98 -15.29 -0.18 -4.40
CA GLU A 98 -16.21 0.92 -4.71
C GLU A 98 -17.17 1.19 -3.56
N GLY A 99 -17.65 0.14 -2.91
CA GLY A 99 -18.53 0.27 -1.74
C GLY A 99 -17.83 0.89 -0.56
N GLU A 100 -16.58 0.51 -0.32
CA GLU A 100 -15.79 1.10 0.76
C GLU A 100 -15.45 2.56 0.50
N ILE A 101 -15.11 2.90 -0.73
CA ILE A 101 -14.90 4.30 -1.11
C ILE A 101 -16.17 5.11 -0.83
N ALA A 102 -17.32 4.61 -1.27
CA ALA A 102 -18.59 5.31 -1.06
C ALA A 102 -18.90 5.49 0.43
N ARG A 103 -18.65 4.45 1.24
CA ARG A 103 -18.85 4.54 2.68
C ARG A 103 -17.96 5.62 3.30
N LEU A 104 -16.69 5.62 2.96
CA LEU A 104 -15.73 6.56 3.53
C LEU A 104 -15.97 7.99 3.05
N GLU A 105 -16.30 8.17 1.78
CA GLU A 105 -16.66 9.49 1.26
C GLU A 105 -17.90 10.04 1.96
N GLY A 106 -18.87 9.17 2.26
CA GLY A 106 -20.04 9.54 3.04
C GLY A 106 -19.70 9.99 4.46
N GLU A 107 -18.58 9.53 5.00
CA GLU A 107 -18.06 9.95 6.31
C GLU A 107 -17.14 11.16 6.22
N GLY A 108 -16.89 11.68 5.02
CA GLY A 108 -16.07 12.88 4.82
C GLY A 108 -14.61 12.62 4.46
N TYR A 109 -14.23 11.36 4.22
CA TYR A 109 -12.86 11.03 3.81
C TYR A 109 -12.69 11.22 2.31
N ARG A 110 -11.53 11.73 1.89
CA ARG A 110 -11.24 12.05 0.49
C ARG A 110 -10.35 11.00 -0.14
N VAL A 111 -10.71 10.58 -1.35
CA VAL A 111 -9.87 9.73 -2.18
C VAL A 111 -8.99 10.63 -3.05
N ILE A 112 -7.68 10.44 -2.98
CA ILE A 112 -6.74 11.24 -3.77
C ILE A 112 -6.28 10.53 -5.04
N SER A 113 -6.50 9.23 -5.15
CA SER A 113 -6.09 8.44 -6.31
C SER A 113 -6.92 7.17 -6.38
N GLY A 114 -7.35 6.82 -7.58
CA GLY A 114 -8.12 5.62 -7.84
C GLY A 114 -9.64 5.84 -7.73
N PRO A 115 -10.45 4.78 -7.86
CA PRO A 115 -10.02 3.39 -8.03
C PRO A 115 -9.32 3.16 -9.38
N LYS A 116 -8.29 2.32 -9.36
CA LYS A 116 -7.49 2.02 -10.56
C LYS A 116 -6.79 0.68 -10.35
N ASP A 117 -6.22 0.14 -11.42
CA ASP A 117 -5.39 -1.05 -11.33
C ASP A 117 -4.07 -0.71 -10.64
N GLY A 118 -3.64 -1.58 -9.73
CA GLY A 118 -2.37 -1.48 -9.05
C GLY A 118 -1.51 -2.71 -9.29
N ALA A 119 -0.42 -2.81 -8.53
CA ALA A 119 0.48 -3.95 -8.61
C ALA A 119 -0.16 -5.21 -8.02
N ASP A 120 0.39 -6.36 -8.38
CA ASP A 120 0.03 -7.68 -7.82
C ASP A 120 -1.44 -8.02 -7.99
N ASP A 121 -2.00 -7.72 -9.17
CA ASP A 121 -3.38 -8.04 -9.56
C ASP A 121 -4.43 -7.47 -8.60
N LYS A 122 -4.20 -6.26 -8.10
CA LYS A 122 -5.14 -5.57 -7.23
C LYS A 122 -5.75 -4.36 -7.92
N ARG A 123 -6.96 -4.00 -7.51
CA ARG A 123 -7.54 -2.69 -7.73
C ARG A 123 -7.31 -1.88 -6.46
N ILE A 124 -6.93 -0.63 -6.62
CA ILE A 124 -6.46 0.18 -5.49
C ILE A 124 -7.08 1.57 -5.49
N ALA A 125 -7.08 2.18 -4.30
CA ALA A 125 -7.36 3.60 -4.11
C ALA A 125 -6.58 4.10 -2.89
N PHE A 126 -6.20 5.36 -2.91
CA PHE A 126 -5.50 6.00 -1.79
C PHE A 126 -6.37 7.08 -1.17
N LEU A 127 -6.39 7.12 0.16
CA LEU A 127 -7.07 8.17 0.92
C LEU A 127 -6.11 9.32 1.20
N HIS A 128 -6.66 10.52 1.36
CA HIS A 128 -5.87 11.70 1.68
C HIS A 128 -5.29 11.56 3.09
N PRO A 129 -3.95 11.63 3.26
CA PRO A 129 -3.35 11.39 4.57
C PRO A 129 -3.75 12.40 5.64
N SER A 130 -4.17 13.61 5.28
CA SER A 130 -4.71 14.56 6.25
C SER A 130 -5.97 14.06 6.94
N ASP A 131 -6.69 13.16 6.30
CA ASP A 131 -7.92 12.57 6.84
C ASP A 131 -7.64 11.32 7.66
N THR A 132 -6.46 10.72 7.50
CA THR A 132 -6.10 9.44 8.12
C THR A 132 -4.88 9.56 9.02
N ALA A 133 -4.88 10.57 9.87
CA ALA A 133 -3.86 10.79 10.91
C ALA A 133 -2.43 10.88 10.34
N LYS A 134 -2.28 11.44 9.14
CA LYS A 134 -1.01 11.61 8.42
C LYS A 134 -0.37 10.30 7.93
N VAL A 135 -1.13 9.21 7.94
CA VAL A 135 -0.69 7.93 7.40
C VAL A 135 -1.29 7.78 6.00
N LEU A 136 -0.47 7.49 5.01
CA LEU A 136 -1.00 7.21 3.67
C LEU A 136 -1.63 5.82 3.69
N VAL A 137 -2.95 5.77 3.55
CA VAL A 137 -3.73 4.54 3.58
C VAL A 137 -4.15 4.17 2.17
N GLU A 138 -3.81 2.95 1.77
CA GLU A 138 -4.26 2.35 0.52
C GLU A 138 -5.39 1.37 0.83
N LEU A 139 -6.44 1.40 0.04
CA LEU A 139 -7.46 0.35 0.02
C LEU A 139 -7.21 -0.49 -1.22
N CYS A 140 -7.25 -1.80 -1.09
CA CYS A 140 -7.06 -2.69 -2.23
C CYS A 140 -8.08 -3.82 -2.19
N ALA A 141 -8.42 -4.30 -3.37
CA ALA A 141 -9.34 -5.42 -3.55
C ALA A 141 -8.79 -6.34 -4.62
N GLU A 142 -9.17 -7.62 -4.55
CA GLU A 142 -8.81 -8.57 -5.59
C GLU A 142 -9.40 -8.11 -6.92
N LYS A 143 -8.60 -8.24 -7.97
CA LYS A 143 -9.07 -7.96 -9.32
C LYS A 143 -9.93 -9.13 -9.76
N ARG A 144 -11.16 -8.83 -10.13
CA ARG A 144 -12.08 -9.87 -10.60
C ARG A 144 -11.88 -10.06 -12.11
N GLY A 145 -11.46 -11.25 -12.45
CA GLY A 145 -11.22 -11.63 -13.83
C GLY A 145 -12.47 -11.87 -14.62
#